data_33346cecfb72f1fd55bb9b177d1a73b6
#
_entry.id   33346cecfb72f1fd55bb9b177d1a73b6
#
_cell.length_a   1.000
_cell.length_b   1.000
_cell.length_c   1.000
_cell.angle_alpha   90.00
_cell.angle_beta   90.00
_cell.angle_gamma   90.00
#
_symmetry.space_group_name_H-M   'P 1'
#
loop_
_entity.id
_entity.type
_entity.pdbx_description
1 polymer ?
#
loop_
_entity_poly.entity_id
_entity_poly.type
_entity_poly.pdbx_seq_one_letter_code
_entity_poly.pdbx_strand_id
1 'polypeptide(L)'
;PHPKSENGSITALLAHRKPALSVNPDYPAGTGIQTPKTRLSYTSPEMCRLDSEKLAKIDSICQLAVQAHATPGCQVLIAKDGNIFYNKAFGHHTYKQTTPNKTSDIYDLASVTKITATLPAIIKLYDSRKINLAAPLSDYYPPLRDR
;
A
#
# COMPACT_ATOMS: atom_id res chain seq x y z
N PRO A 1 25.88 29.50 9.20
CA PRO A 1 25.90 28.79 7.91
C PRO A 1 25.19 27.45 8.08
N HIS A 2 23.98 27.37 7.53
CA HIS A 2 23.22 26.13 7.51
C HIS A 2 23.79 25.20 6.43
N PRO A 3 23.99 23.92 6.70
CA PRO A 3 24.37 22.97 5.64
C PRO A 3 23.21 22.80 4.66
N LYS A 4 23.51 22.88 3.37
CA LYS A 4 22.57 22.64 2.28
C LYS A 4 22.05 21.21 2.38
N SER A 5 20.72 21.07 2.40
CA SER A 5 20.04 19.78 2.33
C SER A 5 20.27 19.16 0.94
N GLU A 6 21.03 18.08 0.88
CA GLU A 6 21.04 17.24 -0.32
C GLU A 6 19.71 16.50 -0.42
N ASN A 7 18.85 16.96 -1.32
CA ASN A 7 17.61 16.29 -1.72
C ASN A 7 17.94 15.01 -2.50
N GLY A 8 18.36 13.95 -1.81
CA GLY A 8 18.38 12.61 -2.36
C GLY A 8 16.97 12.09 -2.48
N SER A 9 16.41 12.07 -3.68
CA SER A 9 15.11 11.49 -3.97
C SER A 9 15.04 10.03 -3.48
N ILE A 10 13.96 9.68 -2.78
CA ILE A 10 13.66 8.30 -2.32
C ILE A 10 13.73 7.31 -3.48
N THR A 11 13.42 7.75 -4.70
CA THR A 11 13.52 6.97 -5.93
C THR A 11 14.97 6.55 -6.25
N ALA A 12 15.96 7.41 -5.98
CA ALA A 12 17.37 7.09 -6.19
C ALA A 12 17.91 6.08 -5.16
N LEU A 13 17.34 6.09 -3.94
CA LEU A 13 17.72 5.16 -2.88
C LEU A 13 17.25 3.73 -3.15
N LEU A 14 16.13 3.56 -3.84
CA LEU A 14 15.58 2.25 -4.23
C LEU A 14 16.28 1.67 -5.47
N ALA A 15 16.90 2.49 -6.31
CA ALA A 15 17.56 2.07 -7.55
C ALA A 15 18.91 1.36 -7.33
N HIS A 16 19.54 1.51 -6.17
CA HIS A 16 20.90 1.01 -5.93
C HIS A 16 20.99 -0.31 -5.16
N ARG A 17 19.87 -0.91 -4.75
CA ARG A 17 19.86 -2.27 -4.20
C ARG A 17 19.41 -3.26 -5.28
N LYS A 18 20.35 -4.06 -5.82
CA LYS A 18 19.97 -5.36 -6.39
C LYS A 18 19.34 -6.18 -5.28
N PRO A 19 18.04 -6.56 -5.36
CA PRO A 19 17.48 -7.47 -4.38
C PRO A 19 18.19 -8.81 -4.54
N ALA A 20 18.92 -9.23 -3.52
CA ALA A 20 19.21 -10.64 -3.35
C ALA A 20 17.89 -11.29 -2.92
N LEU A 21 17.03 -11.59 -3.88
CA LEU A 21 15.90 -12.48 -3.71
C LEU A 21 16.50 -13.88 -3.52
N SER A 22 16.58 -14.35 -2.26
CA SER A 22 16.63 -15.78 -2.01
C SER A 22 15.30 -16.33 -2.53
N VAL A 23 15.37 -17.01 -3.66
CA VAL A 23 14.23 -17.73 -4.23
C VAL A 23 13.87 -18.82 -3.22
N ASN A 24 12.68 -18.74 -2.62
CA ASN A 24 12.14 -19.82 -1.84
C ASN A 24 12.04 -21.06 -2.75
N PRO A 25 12.76 -22.18 -2.48
CA PRO A 25 12.77 -23.35 -3.35
C PRO A 25 11.41 -24.03 -3.50
N ASP A 26 10.45 -23.74 -2.62
CA ASP A 26 9.10 -24.30 -2.63
C ASP A 26 8.08 -23.50 -3.48
N TYR A 27 8.54 -22.41 -4.13
CA TYR A 27 7.69 -21.71 -5.09
C TYR A 27 7.89 -22.35 -6.47
N PRO A 28 6.83 -22.91 -7.10
CA PRO A 28 6.96 -23.46 -8.44
C PRO A 28 7.50 -22.35 -9.35
N ALA A 29 8.58 -22.65 -10.07
CA ALA A 29 9.19 -21.77 -11.04
C ALA A 29 8.14 -21.36 -12.09
N GLY A 30 7.41 -20.29 -11.80
CA GLY A 30 6.49 -19.66 -12.71
C GLY A 30 7.30 -19.06 -13.85
N THR A 31 7.01 -19.52 -15.02
CA THR A 31 7.48 -19.09 -16.32
C THR A 31 7.82 -17.61 -16.39
N GLY A 32 9.12 -17.30 -16.51
CA GLY A 32 9.66 -16.03 -16.97
C GLY A 32 9.56 -14.90 -15.93
N ILE A 33 10.72 -14.42 -15.49
CA ILE A 33 10.83 -13.14 -14.76
C ILE A 33 10.31 -12.05 -15.70
N GLN A 34 9.05 -11.70 -15.53
CA GLN A 34 8.50 -10.49 -16.15
C GLN A 34 9.25 -9.31 -15.55
N THR A 35 9.88 -8.51 -16.39
CA THR A 35 10.45 -7.22 -15.95
C THR A 35 9.37 -6.47 -15.16
N PRO A 36 9.66 -6.04 -13.92
CA PRO A 36 8.63 -5.38 -13.12
C PRO A 36 8.11 -4.17 -13.88
N LYS A 37 6.81 -4.13 -14.13
CA LYS A 37 6.16 -2.95 -14.70
C LYS A 37 6.39 -1.80 -13.73
N THR A 38 7.00 -0.73 -14.19
CA THR A 38 7.26 0.47 -13.38
C THR A 38 5.98 1.21 -12.99
N ARG A 39 4.86 0.90 -13.67
CA ARG A 39 3.53 1.46 -13.41
C ARG A 39 2.46 0.40 -13.55
N LEU A 40 1.40 0.56 -12.77
CA LEU A 40 0.18 -0.23 -12.93
C LEU A 40 -0.52 0.16 -14.25
N SER A 41 -1.04 -0.85 -14.96
CA SER A 41 -1.80 -0.64 -16.21
C SER A 41 -3.21 -1.21 -16.05
N TYR A 42 -4.19 -0.60 -16.71
CA TYR A 42 -5.56 -1.11 -16.71
C TYR A 42 -5.72 -2.28 -17.68
N THR A 43 -6.50 -3.27 -17.28
CA THR A 43 -6.83 -4.44 -18.10
C THR A 43 -8.22 -4.97 -17.74
N SER A 44 -8.75 -5.91 -18.50
CA SER A 44 -9.97 -6.63 -18.11
C SER A 44 -9.67 -7.74 -17.09
N PRO A 45 -10.63 -8.12 -16.24
CA PRO A 45 -10.48 -9.22 -15.28
C PRO A 45 -10.06 -10.54 -15.93
N GLU A 46 -10.59 -10.83 -17.11
CA GLU A 46 -10.33 -12.07 -17.86
C GLU A 46 -8.86 -12.22 -18.24
N MET A 47 -8.19 -11.10 -18.57
CA MET A 47 -6.75 -11.08 -18.85
C MET A 47 -5.92 -11.46 -17.62
N CYS A 48 -6.48 -11.24 -16.42
CA CYS A 48 -5.91 -11.67 -15.14
C CYS A 48 -6.38 -13.08 -14.72
N ARG A 49 -7.11 -13.79 -15.59
CA ARG A 49 -7.76 -15.09 -15.33
C ARG A 49 -8.76 -15.00 -14.18
N LEU A 50 -9.51 -13.92 -14.13
CA LEU A 50 -10.56 -13.66 -13.15
C LEU A 50 -11.91 -13.55 -13.86
N ASP A 51 -12.94 -13.95 -13.14
CA ASP A 51 -14.32 -13.96 -13.61
C ASP A 51 -14.98 -12.62 -13.22
N SER A 52 -15.36 -11.81 -14.21
CA SER A 52 -16.01 -10.51 -13.97
C SER A 52 -17.36 -10.63 -13.30
N GLU A 53 -18.13 -11.72 -13.52
CA GLU A 53 -19.41 -11.93 -12.83
C GLU A 53 -19.19 -12.12 -11.31
N LYS A 54 -18.12 -12.84 -10.93
CA LYS A 54 -17.77 -12.98 -9.51
C LYS A 54 -17.33 -11.67 -8.89
N LEU A 55 -16.67 -10.79 -9.64
CA LEU A 55 -16.28 -9.47 -9.18
C LEU A 55 -17.47 -8.54 -8.94
N ALA A 56 -18.59 -8.75 -9.62
CA ALA A 56 -19.83 -8.00 -9.38
C ALA A 56 -20.36 -8.13 -7.95
N LYS A 57 -19.97 -9.19 -7.22
CA LYS A 57 -20.27 -9.30 -5.78
C LYS A 57 -19.65 -8.19 -4.94
N ILE A 58 -18.51 -7.64 -5.36
CA ILE A 58 -17.87 -6.50 -4.69
C ILE A 58 -18.78 -5.27 -4.78
N ASP A 59 -19.39 -5.03 -5.96
CA ASP A 59 -20.34 -3.94 -6.15
C ASP A 59 -21.50 -4.05 -5.16
N SER A 60 -22.08 -5.24 -5.04
CA SER A 60 -23.21 -5.51 -4.13
C SER A 60 -22.81 -5.29 -2.66
N ILE A 61 -21.63 -5.78 -2.25
CA ILE A 61 -21.14 -5.60 -0.87
C ILE A 61 -20.93 -4.12 -0.55
N CYS A 62 -20.28 -3.36 -1.45
CA CYS A 62 -20.05 -1.95 -1.26
C CYS A 62 -21.36 -1.15 -1.20
N GLN A 63 -22.30 -1.47 -2.09
CA GLN A 63 -23.61 -0.83 -2.09
C GLN A 63 -24.41 -1.12 -0.81
N LEU A 64 -24.41 -2.36 -0.35
CA LEU A 64 -25.05 -2.74 0.91
C LEU A 64 -24.41 -2.03 2.10
N ALA A 65 -23.09 -1.90 2.15
CA ALA A 65 -22.39 -1.18 3.21
C ALA A 65 -22.81 0.32 3.27
N VAL A 66 -22.93 0.95 2.11
CA VAL A 66 -23.40 2.34 2.01
C VAL A 66 -24.87 2.46 2.42
N GLN A 67 -25.73 1.55 1.96
CA GLN A 67 -27.17 1.53 2.31
C GLN A 67 -27.39 1.29 3.81
N ALA A 68 -26.59 0.39 4.40
CA ALA A 68 -26.63 0.11 5.84
C ALA A 68 -25.98 1.20 6.71
N HIS A 69 -25.54 2.31 6.13
CA HIS A 69 -24.83 3.40 6.83
C HIS A 69 -23.57 2.92 7.58
N ALA A 70 -22.93 1.80 7.15
CA ALA A 70 -21.65 1.36 7.69
C ALA A 70 -20.50 2.28 7.26
N THR A 71 -20.61 2.89 6.09
CA THR A 71 -19.73 3.95 5.58
C THR A 71 -20.54 4.89 4.69
N PRO A 72 -20.20 6.19 4.61
CA PRO A 72 -20.86 7.09 3.66
C PRO A 72 -20.49 6.78 2.21
N GLY A 73 -19.30 6.20 2.00
CA GLY A 73 -18.82 5.77 0.71
C GLY A 73 -17.44 5.13 0.81
N CYS A 74 -16.99 4.56 -0.29
CA CYS A 74 -15.69 3.92 -0.39
C CYS A 74 -15.16 3.88 -1.83
N GLN A 75 -13.86 3.62 -1.97
CA GLN A 75 -13.23 3.30 -3.23
C GLN A 75 -12.54 1.95 -3.11
N VAL A 76 -12.68 1.11 -4.13
CA VAL A 76 -12.02 -0.20 -4.20
C VAL A 76 -11.19 -0.27 -5.46
N LEU A 77 -9.89 -0.51 -5.30
CA LEU A 77 -8.96 -0.79 -6.39
C LEU A 77 -8.34 -2.15 -6.17
N ILE A 78 -8.37 -3.01 -7.19
CA ILE A 78 -7.74 -4.33 -7.14
C ILE A 78 -6.81 -4.47 -8.34
N ALA A 79 -5.59 -4.90 -8.05
CA ALA A 79 -4.57 -5.15 -9.05
C ALA A 79 -3.92 -6.52 -8.83
N LYS A 80 -3.47 -7.15 -9.92
CA LYS A 80 -2.72 -8.40 -9.92
C LYS A 80 -1.64 -8.33 -10.99
N ASP A 81 -0.42 -8.75 -10.66
CA ASP A 81 0.70 -8.81 -11.57
C ASP A 81 0.94 -7.49 -12.33
N GLY A 82 0.80 -6.34 -11.62
CA GLY A 82 0.95 -5.02 -12.21
C GLY A 82 -0.23 -4.53 -13.06
N ASN A 83 -1.36 -5.26 -13.07
CA ASN A 83 -2.55 -4.89 -13.83
C ASN A 83 -3.71 -4.56 -12.90
N ILE A 84 -4.32 -3.39 -13.08
CA ILE A 84 -5.56 -2.99 -12.42
C ILE A 84 -6.72 -3.54 -13.25
N PHE A 85 -7.53 -4.38 -12.65
CA PHE A 85 -8.72 -4.95 -13.30
C PHE A 85 -10.03 -4.56 -12.61
N TYR A 86 -9.95 -3.85 -11.49
CA TYR A 86 -11.10 -3.33 -10.79
C TYR A 86 -10.72 -1.99 -10.14
N ASN A 87 -11.50 -0.95 -10.42
CA ASN A 87 -11.34 0.36 -9.79
C ASN A 87 -12.69 1.07 -9.83
N LYS A 88 -13.40 1.09 -8.71
CA LYS A 88 -14.72 1.70 -8.58
C LYS A 88 -14.86 2.48 -7.28
N ALA A 89 -15.70 3.50 -7.32
CA ALA A 89 -16.11 4.30 -6.17
C ALA A 89 -17.61 4.15 -5.93
N PHE A 90 -18.01 4.15 -4.65
CA PHE A 90 -19.38 3.93 -4.20
C PHE A 90 -19.76 4.99 -3.17
N GLY A 91 -21.05 5.37 -3.16
CA GLY A 91 -21.59 6.32 -2.18
C GLY A 91 -21.06 7.74 -2.33
N HIS A 92 -20.93 8.44 -1.22
CA HIS A 92 -20.65 9.86 -1.16
C HIS A 92 -19.56 10.15 -0.12
N HIS A 93 -18.99 11.37 -0.15
CA HIS A 93 -17.97 11.80 0.82
C HIS A 93 -18.50 11.82 2.26
N THR A 94 -19.77 12.09 2.42
CA THR A 94 -20.44 12.16 3.73
C THR A 94 -21.85 11.59 3.67
N TYR A 95 -22.43 11.29 4.84
CA TYR A 95 -23.83 10.86 4.94
C TYR A 95 -24.85 11.90 4.44
N LYS A 96 -24.45 13.17 4.29
CA LYS A 96 -25.30 14.21 3.69
C LYS A 96 -25.51 14.04 2.19
N GLN A 97 -24.79 13.13 1.56
CA GLN A 97 -24.89 12.74 0.15
C GLN A 97 -24.78 13.90 -0.85
N THR A 98 -24.03 14.95 -0.50
CA THR A 98 -23.88 16.14 -1.36
C THR A 98 -22.87 15.94 -2.49
N THR A 99 -21.84 15.13 -2.26
CA THR A 99 -20.73 14.91 -3.21
C THR A 99 -20.50 13.43 -3.40
N PRO A 100 -20.75 12.87 -4.60
CA PRO A 100 -20.47 11.46 -4.88
C PRO A 100 -18.97 11.17 -4.89
N ASN A 101 -18.60 10.00 -4.40
CA ASN A 101 -17.22 9.51 -4.48
C ASN A 101 -16.81 9.25 -5.93
N LYS A 102 -15.54 9.55 -6.23
CA LYS A 102 -14.91 9.30 -7.52
C LYS A 102 -13.64 8.49 -7.32
N THR A 103 -13.22 7.75 -8.35
CA THR A 103 -11.97 6.99 -8.34
C THR A 103 -10.71 7.87 -8.33
N SER A 104 -10.87 9.17 -8.56
CA SER A 104 -9.81 10.18 -8.49
C SER A 104 -9.71 10.88 -7.13
N ASP A 105 -10.58 10.56 -6.18
CA ASP A 105 -10.58 11.20 -4.87
C ASP A 105 -9.37 10.74 -4.04
N ILE A 106 -8.86 11.68 -3.24
CA ILE A 106 -7.72 11.44 -2.35
C ILE A 106 -8.26 11.17 -0.95
N TYR A 107 -7.80 10.10 -0.33
CA TYR A 107 -8.17 9.67 1.00
C TYR A 107 -7.03 9.92 2.00
N ASP A 108 -7.40 10.23 3.24
CA ASP A 108 -6.45 10.19 4.34
C ASP A 108 -5.96 8.74 4.52
N LEU A 109 -4.64 8.57 4.57
CA LEU A 109 -4.02 7.26 4.74
C LEU A 109 -4.22 6.69 6.14
N ALA A 110 -4.56 7.51 7.14
CA ALA A 110 -4.75 7.09 8.53
C ALA A 110 -3.66 6.07 8.96
N SER A 111 -4.07 4.87 9.41
CA SER A 111 -3.14 3.83 9.87
C SER A 111 -2.27 3.22 8.76
N VAL A 112 -2.59 3.39 7.50
CA VAL A 112 -1.70 2.97 6.39
C VAL A 112 -0.37 3.71 6.45
N THR A 113 -0.33 4.90 7.06
CA THR A 113 0.90 5.66 7.37
C THR A 113 1.92 4.82 8.14
N LYS A 114 1.48 3.89 9.00
CA LYS A 114 2.39 3.01 9.76
C LYS A 114 3.26 2.15 8.85
N ILE A 115 2.70 1.65 7.77
CA ILE A 115 3.39 0.76 6.82
C ILE A 115 4.04 1.51 5.67
N THR A 116 3.57 2.71 5.34
CA THR A 116 4.11 3.51 4.21
C THR A 116 5.18 4.50 4.64
N ALA A 117 5.18 4.97 5.89
CA ALA A 117 6.13 5.95 6.40
C ALA A 117 6.93 5.42 7.60
N THR A 118 6.25 5.00 8.69
CA THR A 118 6.94 4.62 9.93
C THR A 118 7.78 3.36 9.74
N LEU A 119 7.21 2.30 9.19
CA LEU A 119 7.94 1.04 8.99
C LEU A 119 9.16 1.19 8.08
N PRO A 120 9.10 1.84 6.91
CA PRO A 120 10.29 2.08 6.08
C PRO A 120 11.37 2.89 6.80
N ALA A 121 10.99 3.87 7.63
CA ALA A 121 11.94 4.64 8.44
C ALA A 121 12.67 3.74 9.45
N ILE A 122 11.95 2.87 10.16
CA ILE A 122 12.51 1.90 11.11
C ILE A 122 13.43 0.91 10.38
N ILE A 123 13.00 0.37 9.22
CA ILE A 123 13.84 -0.54 8.42
C ILE A 123 15.14 0.14 8.02
N LYS A 124 15.09 1.41 7.61
CA LYS A 124 16.30 2.18 7.26
C LYS A 124 17.24 2.37 8.45
N LEU A 125 16.70 2.65 9.63
CA LEU A 125 17.50 2.78 10.86
C LEU A 125 18.13 1.43 11.25
N TYR A 126 17.39 0.34 11.14
CA TYR A 126 17.89 -1.01 11.38
C TYR A 126 19.00 -1.40 10.42
N ASP A 127 18.80 -1.20 9.13
CA ASP A 127 19.80 -1.47 8.08
C ASP A 127 21.11 -0.68 8.28
N SER A 128 20.98 0.57 8.77
CA SER A 128 22.13 1.43 9.09
C SER A 128 22.73 1.18 10.48
N ARG A 129 22.26 0.11 11.18
CA ARG A 129 22.69 -0.28 12.54
C ARG A 129 22.52 0.80 13.60
N LYS A 130 21.57 1.72 13.40
CA LYS A 130 21.25 2.79 14.36
C LYS A 130 20.26 2.35 15.43
N ILE A 131 19.55 1.27 15.20
CA ILE A 131 18.66 0.65 16.17
C ILE A 131 18.90 -0.86 16.23
N ASN A 132 18.67 -1.44 17.41
CA ASN A 132 18.66 -2.87 17.66
C ASN A 132 17.23 -3.27 18.08
N LEU A 133 16.56 -4.10 17.28
CA LEU A 133 15.18 -4.53 17.55
C LEU A 133 15.06 -5.45 18.78
N ALA A 134 16.16 -6.04 19.24
CA ALA A 134 16.21 -6.86 20.47
C ALA A 134 16.46 -6.00 21.73
N ALA A 135 16.81 -4.73 21.59
CA ALA A 135 17.03 -3.84 22.73
C ALA A 135 15.69 -3.38 23.32
N PRO A 136 15.59 -3.21 24.64
CA PRO A 136 14.41 -2.67 25.27
C PRO A 136 14.15 -1.23 24.84
N LEU A 137 12.89 -0.81 24.81
CA LEU A 137 12.51 0.54 24.42
C LEU A 137 13.15 1.62 25.30
N SER A 138 13.42 1.30 26.58
CA SER A 138 14.09 2.19 27.53
C SER A 138 15.50 2.62 27.08
N ASP A 139 16.17 1.87 26.20
CA ASP A 139 17.48 2.26 25.67
C ASP A 139 17.36 3.44 24.68
N TYR A 140 16.22 3.55 24.01
CA TYR A 140 15.93 4.65 23.08
C TYR A 140 15.10 5.77 23.71
N TYR A 141 14.37 5.47 24.78
CA TYR A 141 13.56 6.43 25.52
C TYR A 141 13.79 6.28 27.04
N PRO A 142 14.85 6.93 27.57
CA PRO A 142 15.28 6.80 28.96
C PRO A 142 14.19 6.98 30.04
N PRO A 143 13.15 7.83 29.86
CA PRO A 143 12.08 7.96 30.87
C PRO A 143 11.30 6.68 31.18
N LEU A 144 11.47 5.62 30.39
CA LEU A 144 10.85 4.31 30.64
C LEU A 144 11.69 3.38 31.55
N ARG A 145 12.92 3.77 31.92
CA ARG A 145 13.80 2.93 32.77
C ARG A 145 13.32 2.82 34.20
N ASP A 146 12.60 3.83 34.67
CA ASP A 146 12.21 3.96 36.07
C ASP A 146 10.73 3.61 36.33
N ARG A 147 10.13 2.80 35.42
CA ARG A 147 8.73 2.38 35.56
C ARG A 147 8.57 0.87 35.65
#